data_7ef95a63580960503bdee5f1c61e2642
#
_entry.id   7ef95a63580960503bdee5f1c61e2642
#
_cell.length_a   1.000
_cell.length_b   1.000
_cell.length_c   1.000
_cell.angle_alpha   90.00
_cell.angle_beta   90.00
_cell.angle_gamma   90.00
#
_symmetry.space_group_name_H-M   'P 1'
#
loop_
_entity.id
_entity.type
_entity.pdbx_description
1 polymer ?
#
loop_
_entity_poly.entity_id
_entity_poly.type
_entity_poly.pdbx_seq_one_letter_code
_entity_poly.pdbx_strand_id
1 'polypeptide(L)'
;AYGGDSGDQPPDYNFCVNGLVYADRENSPKMQEVRHCYQNFVLRPDDRGVTVENRSLFTNAAEYDLALRLYRDGWLETEQLLEVQAAPGETARAELPFALPEDGAHITVEAALLLKQDAGWAEAGYEVACGQWVLHREERGIVTPGAELVDGDVNIGVKAGDVSLIFSRSAGALVSYRVGDREWLRQPVQLNFWRASTDNDRGCGMPAEYAPFATAGMFARCLGAKAALEWGIPVIRADYQLPEGSRVAVEFRAGLSGRLEITMIWNGKRVKAPEFGMMFLLESWQADVDYLGDGPAETAADRRAGARFGRFGFAVE
;
A
#
# COMPACT_ATOMS: atom_id res chain seq x y z
N ALA A 1 -19.13 15.80 12.08
CA ALA A 1 -19.42 17.12 12.67
C ALA A 1 -19.41 18.20 11.57
N TYR A 2 -20.18 19.20 11.74
CA TYR A 2 -20.40 20.31 10.81
C TYR A 2 -20.35 21.62 11.60
N GLY A 3 -19.76 22.68 11.04
CA GLY A 3 -19.53 23.94 11.74
C GLY A 3 -20.80 24.67 12.22
N GLY A 4 -21.98 24.30 11.72
CA GLY A 4 -23.27 24.80 12.18
C GLY A 4 -23.97 23.97 13.28
N ASP A 5 -23.38 22.84 13.69
CA ASP A 5 -24.01 21.92 14.65
C ASP A 5 -24.16 22.55 16.05
N SER A 6 -23.33 23.53 16.40
CA SER A 6 -23.39 24.28 17.65
C SER A 6 -24.28 25.53 17.60
N GLY A 7 -24.98 25.79 16.49
CA GLY A 7 -25.87 26.92 16.31
C GLY A 7 -25.19 28.23 15.92
N ASP A 8 -23.91 28.20 15.58
CA ASP A 8 -23.17 29.38 15.13
C ASP A 8 -23.65 29.88 13.76
N GLN A 9 -23.70 31.20 13.58
CA GLN A 9 -24.10 31.84 12.34
C GLN A 9 -23.21 33.08 12.05
N PRO A 10 -22.57 33.16 10.87
CA PRO A 10 -22.53 32.15 9.80
C PRO A 10 -21.67 30.93 10.22
N PRO A 11 -22.03 29.69 9.78
CA PRO A 11 -21.25 28.50 10.10
C PRO A 11 -20.02 28.39 9.21
N ASP A 12 -18.97 27.78 9.75
CA ASP A 12 -17.74 27.47 9.00
C ASP A 12 -17.83 26.16 8.19
N TYR A 13 -19.06 25.69 7.94
CA TYR A 13 -19.36 24.47 7.17
C TYR A 13 -18.61 23.25 7.68
N ASN A 14 -17.80 22.63 6.81
CA ASN A 14 -16.97 21.47 7.12
C ASN A 14 -15.65 21.83 7.83
N PHE A 15 -15.34 23.12 8.05
CA PHE A 15 -14.26 23.54 8.92
C PHE A 15 -14.70 23.43 10.38
N CYS A 16 -14.63 22.22 10.87
CA CYS A 16 -15.13 21.85 12.19
C CYS A 16 -14.20 20.78 12.77
N VAL A 17 -13.91 20.85 14.07
CA VAL A 17 -12.90 20.09 14.79
C VAL A 17 -11.48 20.22 14.19
N ASN A 18 -10.43 19.97 14.99
CA ASN A 18 -9.04 20.21 14.55
C ASN A 18 -8.43 19.10 13.67
N GLY A 19 -9.20 18.03 13.37
CA GLY A 19 -8.85 17.04 12.38
C GLY A 19 -7.80 15.99 12.76
N LEU A 20 -7.31 15.93 14.01
CA LEU A 20 -6.47 14.85 14.50
C LEU A 20 -7.29 13.64 14.96
N VAL A 21 -8.43 13.91 15.55
CA VAL A 21 -9.44 12.92 15.93
C VAL A 21 -10.78 13.32 15.31
N TYR A 22 -11.66 12.35 15.15
CA TYR A 22 -13.05 12.61 14.74
C TYR A 22 -13.87 13.21 15.88
N ALA A 23 -15.07 13.69 15.60
CA ALA A 23 -15.95 14.34 16.59
C ALA A 23 -16.36 13.43 17.76
N ASP A 24 -16.46 12.13 17.52
CA ASP A 24 -16.67 11.06 18.50
C ASP A 24 -15.42 10.66 19.28
N ARG A 25 -14.27 11.30 18.98
CA ARG A 25 -12.93 11.07 19.51
C ARG A 25 -12.23 9.80 19.01
N GLU A 26 -12.77 9.15 17.98
CA GLU A 26 -12.01 8.12 17.26
C GLU A 26 -10.78 8.72 16.60
N ASN A 27 -9.71 7.93 16.52
CA ASN A 27 -8.46 8.35 15.90
C ASN A 27 -8.62 8.45 14.38
N SER A 28 -8.30 9.59 13.80
CA SER A 28 -8.16 9.68 12.36
C SER A 28 -6.83 9.04 11.89
N PRO A 29 -6.68 8.72 10.60
CA PRO A 29 -5.41 8.19 10.06
C PRO A 29 -4.19 9.08 10.35
N LYS A 30 -4.38 10.38 10.59
CA LYS A 30 -3.32 11.32 10.97
C LYS A 30 -2.69 11.00 12.32
N MET A 31 -3.42 10.36 13.23
CA MET A 31 -2.89 10.02 14.56
C MET A 31 -1.75 9.01 14.51
N GLN A 32 -1.70 8.14 13.49
CA GLN A 32 -0.56 7.26 13.26
C GLN A 32 0.73 8.08 13.05
N GLU A 33 0.65 9.14 12.24
CA GLU A 33 1.78 10.04 11.99
C GLU A 33 2.15 10.84 13.25
N VAL A 34 1.15 11.39 13.95
CA VAL A 34 1.36 12.14 15.21
C VAL A 34 2.09 11.28 16.23
N ARG A 35 1.65 10.04 16.44
CA ARG A 35 2.30 9.10 17.36
C ARG A 35 3.77 8.89 17.02
N HIS A 36 4.08 8.71 15.75
CA HIS A 36 5.45 8.51 15.30
C HIS A 36 6.30 9.78 15.49
N CYS A 37 5.78 10.94 15.10
CA CYS A 37 6.52 12.20 15.18
C CYS A 37 6.78 12.65 16.62
N TYR A 38 5.89 12.31 17.55
CA TYR A 38 5.99 12.71 18.96
C TYR A 38 6.61 11.66 19.88
N GLN A 39 7.04 10.51 19.36
CA GLN A 39 7.75 9.53 20.18
C GLN A 39 9.07 10.08 20.71
N ASN A 40 9.34 9.84 21.99
CA ASN A 40 10.55 10.32 22.67
C ASN A 40 11.78 9.42 22.43
N PHE A 41 11.59 8.29 21.78
CA PHE A 41 12.66 7.37 21.42
C PHE A 41 12.66 7.18 19.92
N VAL A 42 13.85 7.20 19.32
CA VAL A 42 14.01 6.88 17.90
C VAL A 42 14.67 5.52 17.79
N LEU A 43 13.94 4.57 17.24
CA LEU A 43 14.41 3.20 17.03
C LEU A 43 14.82 3.04 15.56
N ARG A 44 16.08 2.64 15.32
CA ARG A 44 16.61 2.38 13.99
C ARG A 44 17.13 0.95 13.91
N PRO A 45 16.24 -0.01 13.59
CA PRO A 45 16.68 -1.37 13.29
C PRO A 45 17.51 -1.41 12.00
N ASP A 46 18.34 -2.43 11.90
CA ASP A 46 19.08 -2.81 10.69
C ASP A 46 19.22 -4.35 10.63
N ASP A 47 20.07 -4.86 9.75
CA ASP A 47 20.31 -6.30 9.56
C ASP A 47 21.07 -6.98 10.71
N ARG A 48 21.54 -6.23 11.72
CA ARG A 48 22.37 -6.73 12.84
C ARG A 48 21.81 -6.40 14.21
N GLY A 49 20.96 -5.39 14.32
CA GLY A 49 20.48 -4.93 15.62
C GLY A 49 19.58 -3.72 15.51
N VAL A 50 19.41 -3.05 16.63
CA VAL A 50 18.66 -1.80 16.72
C VAL A 50 19.45 -0.75 17.49
N THR A 51 19.50 0.46 16.93
CA THR A 51 19.99 1.64 17.63
C THR A 51 18.79 2.31 18.30
N VAL A 52 18.88 2.53 19.61
CA VAL A 52 17.87 3.21 20.44
C VAL A 52 18.43 4.57 20.87
N GLU A 53 17.92 5.63 20.29
CA GLU A 53 18.24 7.01 20.66
C GLU A 53 17.17 7.53 21.63
N ASN A 54 17.57 7.85 22.84
CA ASN A 54 16.65 8.39 23.86
C ASN A 54 16.63 9.92 23.82
N ARG A 55 15.51 10.48 23.41
CA ARG A 55 15.26 11.94 23.34
C ARG A 55 14.40 12.45 24.49
N SER A 56 14.04 11.59 25.43
CA SER A 56 13.31 12.01 26.63
C SER A 56 14.21 12.86 27.54
N LEU A 57 13.59 13.68 28.38
CA LEU A 57 14.32 14.55 29.31
C LEU A 57 14.63 13.86 30.65
N PHE A 58 13.82 12.88 31.04
CA PHE A 58 13.87 12.32 32.40
C PHE A 58 13.81 10.79 32.43
N THR A 59 13.32 10.13 31.39
CA THR A 59 12.99 8.71 31.39
C THR A 59 14.10 7.90 30.75
N ASN A 60 14.59 6.84 31.44
CA ASN A 60 15.55 5.89 30.89
C ASN A 60 14.83 4.86 30.00
N ALA A 61 15.46 4.42 28.91
CA ALA A 61 14.94 3.35 28.07
C ALA A 61 14.75 2.02 28.86
N ALA A 62 15.48 1.82 29.94
CA ALA A 62 15.35 0.66 30.81
C ALA A 62 13.97 0.52 31.51
N GLU A 63 13.14 1.58 31.51
CA GLU A 63 11.78 1.55 32.00
C GLU A 63 10.82 0.81 31.07
N TYR A 64 11.27 0.46 29.88
CA TYR A 64 10.50 -0.21 28.82
C TYR A 64 11.12 -1.56 28.44
N ASP A 65 10.30 -2.47 27.94
CA ASP A 65 10.77 -3.66 27.26
C ASP A 65 11.04 -3.32 25.79
N LEU A 66 12.21 -3.73 25.28
CA LEU A 66 12.51 -3.64 23.85
C LEU A 66 12.05 -4.92 23.17
N ALA A 67 10.91 -4.86 22.47
CA ALA A 67 10.44 -5.93 21.64
C ALA A 67 11.14 -5.87 20.27
N LEU A 68 11.79 -6.95 19.88
CA LEU A 68 12.34 -7.17 18.54
C LEU A 68 11.52 -8.24 17.83
N ARG A 69 10.94 -7.88 16.70
CA ARG A 69 10.04 -8.73 15.91
C ARG A 69 10.63 -8.95 14.52
N LEU A 70 10.56 -10.18 14.06
CA LEU A 70 10.92 -10.57 12.71
C LEU A 70 9.68 -10.97 11.94
N TYR A 71 9.45 -10.34 10.79
CA TYR A 71 8.40 -10.72 9.87
C TYR A 71 9.00 -11.19 8.54
N ARG A 72 8.41 -12.23 7.98
CA ARG A 72 8.66 -12.70 6.61
C ARG A 72 7.38 -12.59 5.81
N ASP A 73 7.42 -11.81 4.72
CA ASP A 73 6.27 -11.52 3.85
C ASP A 73 5.03 -11.07 4.64
N GLY A 74 5.27 -10.28 5.70
CA GLY A 74 4.25 -9.73 6.59
C GLY A 74 3.75 -10.69 7.69
N TRP A 75 4.23 -11.93 7.74
CA TRP A 75 3.90 -12.87 8.81
C TRP A 75 4.93 -12.82 9.92
N LEU A 76 4.46 -12.67 11.16
CA LEU A 76 5.31 -12.69 12.35
C LEU A 76 5.93 -14.10 12.52
N GLU A 77 7.26 -14.19 12.49
CA GLU A 77 7.99 -15.43 12.72
C GLU A 77 8.46 -15.57 14.16
N THR A 78 8.97 -14.49 14.72
CA THR A 78 9.45 -14.48 16.12
C THR A 78 9.36 -13.11 16.73
N GLU A 79 9.15 -13.08 18.03
CA GLU A 79 9.25 -11.90 18.89
C GLU A 79 10.12 -12.23 20.09
N GLN A 80 11.02 -11.31 20.45
CA GLN A 80 11.86 -11.42 21.63
C GLN A 80 11.86 -10.10 22.39
N LEU A 81 11.73 -10.18 23.72
CA LEU A 81 11.85 -9.04 24.61
C LEU A 81 13.27 -8.95 25.17
N LEU A 82 13.87 -7.79 25.05
CA LEU A 82 15.20 -7.50 25.53
C LEU A 82 15.17 -6.31 26.50
N GLU A 83 16.19 -6.22 27.34
CA GLU A 83 16.45 -5.02 28.11
C GLU A 83 17.42 -4.11 27.34
N VAL A 84 17.17 -2.82 27.35
CA VAL A 84 18.05 -1.81 26.80
C VAL A 84 18.19 -0.66 27.79
N GLN A 85 19.42 -0.18 27.97
CA GLN A 85 19.70 0.96 28.83
C GLN A 85 20.22 2.11 27.98
N ALA A 86 19.48 3.22 27.99
CA ALA A 86 19.91 4.50 27.44
C ALA A 86 19.33 5.59 28.33
N ALA A 87 20.17 6.32 29.03
CA ALA A 87 19.75 7.46 29.84
C ALA A 87 19.25 8.61 28.92
N PRO A 88 18.55 9.60 29.47
CA PRO A 88 18.12 10.77 28.71
C PRO A 88 19.27 11.39 27.90
N GLY A 89 19.07 11.56 26.59
CA GLY A 89 20.06 12.08 25.65
C GLY A 89 21.13 11.09 25.17
N GLU A 90 21.09 9.85 25.66
CA GLU A 90 22.05 8.80 25.26
C GLU A 90 21.51 7.94 24.12
N THR A 91 22.43 7.18 23.53
CA THR A 91 22.14 6.19 22.50
C THR A 91 22.72 4.84 22.92
N ALA A 92 21.92 3.79 22.78
CA ALA A 92 22.33 2.42 23.03
C ALA A 92 22.10 1.56 21.77
N ARG A 93 22.78 0.39 21.73
CA ARG A 93 22.57 -0.60 20.67
C ARG A 93 22.28 -1.96 21.29
N ALA A 94 21.30 -2.64 20.74
CA ALA A 94 21.01 -4.05 21.03
C ALA A 94 21.20 -4.86 19.74
N GLU A 95 21.78 -6.06 19.85
CA GLU A 95 21.94 -6.99 18.71
C GLU A 95 20.63 -7.74 18.46
N LEU A 96 20.45 -8.23 17.21
CA LEU A 96 19.32 -9.10 16.90
C LEU A 96 19.48 -10.44 17.62
N PRO A 97 18.47 -10.89 18.37
CA PRO A 97 18.50 -12.19 19.06
C PRO A 97 18.17 -13.37 18.14
N PHE A 98 18.00 -13.13 16.84
CA PHE A 98 17.64 -14.10 15.81
C PHE A 98 18.41 -13.85 14.52
N ALA A 99 18.54 -14.90 13.71
CA ALA A 99 19.11 -14.80 12.36
C ALA A 99 18.02 -14.34 11.37
N LEU A 100 18.44 -13.57 10.36
CA LEU A 100 17.55 -13.19 9.28
C LEU A 100 17.37 -14.37 8.30
N PRO A 101 16.15 -14.65 7.82
CA PRO A 101 15.90 -15.67 6.80
C PRO A 101 16.64 -15.34 5.49
N GLU A 102 17.10 -16.39 4.80
CA GLU A 102 17.70 -16.24 3.47
C GLU A 102 16.65 -16.21 2.35
N ASP A 103 15.43 -16.67 2.64
CA ASP A 103 14.28 -16.69 1.74
C ASP A 103 13.23 -15.64 2.12
N GLY A 104 12.16 -15.53 1.30
CA GLY A 104 11.11 -14.51 1.42
C GLY A 104 11.40 -13.27 0.58
N ALA A 105 10.35 -12.67 0.04
CA ALA A 105 10.46 -11.45 -0.78
C ALA A 105 10.65 -10.21 0.08
N HIS A 106 10.09 -10.20 1.30
CA HIS A 106 10.14 -9.07 2.21
C HIS A 106 10.47 -9.53 3.63
N ILE A 107 11.62 -9.07 4.15
CA ILE A 107 12.01 -9.32 5.53
C ILE A 107 11.91 -8.00 6.29
N THR A 108 11.14 -7.99 7.36
CA THR A 108 10.98 -6.80 8.21
C THR A 108 11.48 -7.09 9.62
N VAL A 109 12.41 -6.26 10.09
CA VAL A 109 12.78 -6.18 11.50
C VAL A 109 12.09 -4.97 12.10
N GLU A 110 11.24 -5.22 13.08
CA GLU A 110 10.55 -4.18 13.83
C GLU A 110 11.08 -4.15 15.26
N ALA A 111 11.36 -2.94 15.72
CA ALA A 111 11.70 -2.67 17.10
C ALA A 111 10.61 -1.80 17.72
N ALA A 112 10.17 -2.15 18.93
CA ALA A 112 9.20 -1.39 19.70
C ALA A 112 9.62 -1.28 21.17
N LEU A 113 9.38 -0.13 21.80
CA LEU A 113 9.47 0.02 23.25
C LEU A 113 8.07 -0.08 23.86
N LEU A 114 7.91 -1.01 24.80
CA LEU A 114 6.64 -1.35 25.43
C LEU A 114 6.67 -1.00 26.91
N LEU A 115 5.56 -0.46 27.45
CA LEU A 115 5.42 -0.26 28.88
C LEU A 115 5.54 -1.59 29.63
N LYS A 116 6.41 -1.66 30.65
CA LYS A 116 6.58 -2.85 31.50
C LYS A 116 5.42 -3.06 32.47
N GLN A 117 4.73 -2.00 32.85
CA GLN A 117 3.63 -2.02 33.80
C GLN A 117 2.62 -0.92 33.48
N ASP A 118 1.43 -1.03 34.07
CA ASP A 118 0.38 -0.06 33.91
C ASP A 118 0.83 1.34 34.32
N ALA A 119 0.52 2.31 33.53
CA ALA A 119 0.68 3.74 33.79
C ALA A 119 -0.70 4.39 33.90
N GLY A 120 -0.80 5.59 34.43
CA GLY A 120 -2.09 6.29 34.59
C GLY A 120 -2.78 6.64 33.25
N TRP A 121 -2.12 6.44 32.14
CA TRP A 121 -2.59 6.79 30.78
C TRP A 121 -2.59 5.61 29.78
N ALA A 122 -1.95 4.48 30.10
CA ALA A 122 -1.95 3.27 29.29
C ALA A 122 -1.60 2.03 30.13
N GLU A 123 -2.02 0.87 29.66
CA GLU A 123 -1.74 -0.43 30.26
C GLU A 123 -0.34 -0.96 29.86
N ALA A 124 0.16 -1.93 30.62
CA ALA A 124 1.38 -2.66 30.27
C ALA A 124 1.31 -3.23 28.84
N GLY A 125 2.43 -3.23 28.16
CA GLY A 125 2.48 -3.63 26.74
C GLY A 125 2.13 -2.52 25.76
N TYR A 126 1.69 -1.34 26.22
CA TYR A 126 1.45 -0.20 25.32
C TYR A 126 2.75 0.22 24.66
N GLU A 127 2.71 0.37 23.32
CA GLU A 127 3.85 0.77 22.51
C GLU A 127 4.05 2.29 22.53
N VAL A 128 5.19 2.72 23.10
CA VAL A 128 5.56 4.14 23.22
C VAL A 128 6.42 4.64 22.08
N ALA A 129 7.13 3.75 21.42
CA ALA A 129 7.93 4.06 20.23
C ALA A 129 8.11 2.82 19.36
N CYS A 130 8.26 3.02 18.05
CA CYS A 130 8.58 1.94 17.12
C CYS A 130 9.46 2.42 15.99
N GLY A 131 10.13 1.47 15.34
CA GLY A 131 10.88 1.65 14.11
C GLY A 131 10.98 0.36 13.34
N GLN A 132 11.10 0.45 12.03
CA GLN A 132 11.24 -0.70 11.15
C GLN A 132 12.42 -0.56 10.22
N TRP A 133 13.00 -1.69 9.87
CA TRP A 133 13.91 -1.88 8.75
C TRP A 133 13.33 -2.96 7.83
N VAL A 134 13.23 -2.66 6.54
CA VAL A 134 12.62 -3.56 5.56
C VAL A 134 13.63 -3.88 4.47
N LEU A 135 13.92 -5.15 4.29
CA LEU A 135 14.67 -5.67 3.17
C LEU A 135 13.71 -6.16 2.10
N HIS A 136 13.67 -5.48 0.97
CA HIS A 136 12.98 -5.95 -0.22
C HIS A 136 13.96 -6.74 -1.09
N ARG A 137 13.64 -8.00 -1.34
CA ARG A 137 14.36 -8.82 -2.30
C ARG A 137 13.60 -8.82 -3.60
N GLU A 138 14.31 -8.63 -4.71
CA GLU A 138 13.70 -8.83 -6.02
C GLU A 138 13.23 -10.28 -6.12
N GLU A 139 11.93 -10.47 -6.27
CA GLU A 139 11.41 -11.75 -6.71
C GLU A 139 11.98 -12.01 -8.10
N ARG A 140 12.87 -12.99 -8.23
CA ARG A 140 13.29 -13.48 -9.54
C ARG A 140 12.03 -13.85 -10.29
N GLY A 141 11.80 -13.20 -11.46
CA GLY A 141 10.61 -13.43 -12.28
C GLY A 141 10.33 -14.94 -12.38
N ILE A 142 9.19 -15.36 -11.90
CA ILE A 142 8.84 -16.77 -11.87
C ILE A 142 8.60 -17.19 -13.29
N VAL A 143 9.58 -17.86 -13.90
CA VAL A 143 9.39 -18.56 -15.17
C VAL A 143 8.22 -19.53 -14.98
N THR A 144 7.21 -19.39 -15.80
CA THR A 144 6.03 -20.27 -15.77
C THR A 144 6.22 -21.38 -16.80
N PRO A 145 6.71 -22.57 -16.38
CA PRO A 145 6.90 -23.68 -17.31
C PRO A 145 5.58 -24.05 -17.96
N GLY A 146 5.56 -24.23 -19.27
CA GLY A 146 4.37 -24.65 -20.01
C GLY A 146 3.32 -23.56 -20.20
N ALA A 147 3.68 -22.29 -20.08
CA ALA A 147 2.78 -21.20 -20.40
C ALA A 147 2.41 -21.23 -21.88
N GLU A 148 1.12 -21.05 -22.16
CA GLU A 148 0.55 -21.02 -23.51
C GLU A 148 0.12 -19.58 -23.85
N LEU A 149 0.45 -19.14 -25.04
CA LEU A 149 0.06 -17.85 -25.57
C LEU A 149 -0.60 -18.03 -26.93
N VAL A 150 -1.82 -17.54 -27.06
CA VAL A 150 -2.56 -17.52 -28.34
C VAL A 150 -2.78 -16.07 -28.72
N ASP A 151 -2.08 -15.60 -29.75
CA ASP A 151 -2.22 -14.24 -30.29
C ASP A 151 -3.19 -14.26 -31.50
N GLY A 152 -4.49 -14.21 -31.18
CA GLY A 152 -5.56 -14.25 -32.19
C GLY A 152 -5.97 -12.85 -32.67
N ASP A 153 -6.71 -12.79 -33.76
CA ASP A 153 -7.16 -11.53 -34.40
C ASP A 153 -8.16 -10.77 -33.50
N VAL A 154 -8.99 -11.48 -32.73
CA VAL A 154 -10.04 -10.90 -31.87
C VAL A 154 -9.58 -10.78 -30.45
N ASN A 155 -8.92 -11.81 -29.94
CA ASN A 155 -8.50 -11.91 -28.55
C ASN A 155 -7.06 -12.42 -28.46
N ILE A 156 -6.38 -11.99 -27.39
CA ILE A 156 -5.13 -12.57 -26.93
C ILE A 156 -5.47 -13.44 -25.72
N GLY A 157 -5.18 -14.73 -25.80
CA GLY A 157 -5.37 -15.68 -24.72
C GLY A 157 -4.03 -16.07 -24.08
N VAL A 158 -3.99 -16.14 -22.75
CA VAL A 158 -2.84 -16.60 -21.99
C VAL A 158 -3.30 -17.67 -21.03
N LYS A 159 -2.52 -18.75 -20.90
CA LYS A 159 -2.67 -19.74 -19.84
C LYS A 159 -1.30 -19.97 -19.19
N ALA A 160 -1.26 -19.86 -17.86
CA ALA A 160 -0.04 -19.98 -17.08
C ALA A 160 -0.36 -20.75 -15.78
N GLY A 161 -0.17 -22.06 -15.80
CA GLY A 161 -0.60 -22.94 -14.70
C GLY A 161 -2.12 -22.89 -14.52
N ASP A 162 -2.56 -22.43 -13.37
CA ASP A 162 -3.99 -22.25 -13.00
C ASP A 162 -4.56 -20.89 -13.44
N VAL A 163 -3.73 -19.98 -13.93
CA VAL A 163 -4.15 -18.64 -14.39
C VAL A 163 -4.50 -18.68 -15.87
N SER A 164 -5.65 -18.07 -16.21
CA SER A 164 -6.03 -17.79 -17.61
C SER A 164 -6.43 -16.33 -17.75
N LEU A 165 -5.92 -15.67 -18.78
CA LEU A 165 -6.24 -14.29 -19.13
C LEU A 165 -6.83 -14.22 -20.54
N ILE A 166 -7.79 -13.33 -20.77
CA ILE A 166 -8.26 -12.97 -22.10
C ILE A 166 -8.22 -11.44 -22.22
N PHE A 167 -7.43 -10.95 -23.16
CA PHE A 167 -7.45 -9.56 -23.57
C PHE A 167 -8.24 -9.45 -24.87
N SER A 168 -9.30 -8.67 -24.88
CA SER A 168 -10.11 -8.41 -26.08
C SER A 168 -9.55 -7.24 -26.86
N ARG A 169 -9.19 -7.46 -28.13
CA ARG A 169 -8.71 -6.39 -29.02
C ARG A 169 -9.82 -5.39 -29.36
N SER A 170 -11.07 -5.85 -29.48
CA SER A 170 -12.22 -4.99 -29.76
C SER A 170 -12.61 -4.13 -28.55
N ALA A 171 -12.59 -4.69 -27.35
CA ALA A 171 -12.81 -3.92 -26.11
C ALA A 171 -11.59 -3.08 -25.73
N GLY A 172 -10.39 -3.46 -26.23
CA GLY A 172 -9.13 -2.83 -25.84
C GLY A 172 -8.81 -3.01 -24.35
N ALA A 173 -9.19 -4.14 -23.77
CA ALA A 173 -9.09 -4.35 -22.32
C ALA A 173 -8.94 -5.84 -21.97
N LEU A 174 -8.42 -6.10 -20.75
CA LEU A 174 -8.49 -7.41 -20.14
C LEU A 174 -9.95 -7.66 -19.75
N VAL A 175 -10.55 -8.71 -20.31
CA VAL A 175 -11.97 -9.04 -20.14
C VAL A 175 -12.21 -10.31 -19.33
N SER A 176 -11.18 -11.10 -19.09
CA SER A 176 -11.24 -12.30 -18.25
C SER A 176 -9.93 -12.49 -17.49
N TYR A 177 -10.04 -12.76 -16.22
CA TYR A 177 -8.98 -13.20 -15.34
C TYR A 177 -9.50 -14.35 -14.48
N ARG A 178 -9.06 -15.56 -14.78
CA ARG A 178 -9.49 -16.78 -14.09
C ARG A 178 -8.33 -17.42 -13.35
N VAL A 179 -8.64 -17.92 -12.16
CA VAL A 179 -7.74 -18.79 -11.38
C VAL A 179 -8.45 -20.09 -11.13
N GLY A 180 -7.94 -21.18 -11.67
CA GLY A 180 -8.65 -22.43 -11.77
C GLY A 180 -9.94 -22.26 -12.57
N ASP A 181 -11.07 -22.69 -12.00
CA ASP A 181 -12.38 -22.56 -12.64
C ASP A 181 -13.12 -21.28 -12.32
N ARG A 182 -12.55 -20.39 -11.48
CA ARG A 182 -13.20 -19.18 -11.03
C ARG A 182 -12.84 -17.98 -11.90
N GLU A 183 -13.86 -17.30 -12.47
CA GLU A 183 -13.72 -15.97 -13.07
C GLU A 183 -13.72 -14.91 -11.95
N TRP A 184 -12.77 -13.96 -12.03
CA TRP A 184 -12.65 -12.90 -11.05
C TRP A 184 -13.19 -11.55 -11.54
N LEU A 185 -13.24 -11.34 -12.87
CA LEU A 185 -13.69 -10.06 -13.42
C LEU A 185 -15.17 -10.11 -13.75
N ARG A 186 -15.91 -9.16 -13.19
CA ARG A 186 -17.31 -8.91 -13.55
C ARG A 186 -17.46 -8.05 -14.80
N GLN A 187 -16.47 -7.24 -15.10
CA GLN A 187 -16.43 -6.38 -16.28
C GLN A 187 -14.99 -6.16 -16.75
N PRO A 188 -14.79 -5.66 -17.99
CA PRO A 188 -13.47 -5.33 -18.49
C PRO A 188 -12.73 -4.37 -17.58
N VAL A 189 -11.42 -4.61 -17.37
CA VAL A 189 -10.55 -3.75 -16.58
C VAL A 189 -10.43 -2.38 -17.25
N GLN A 190 -10.50 -1.32 -16.46
CA GLN A 190 -10.47 0.06 -16.95
C GLN A 190 -9.26 0.82 -16.41
N LEU A 191 -8.71 1.72 -17.21
CA LEU A 191 -7.75 2.72 -16.72
C LEU A 191 -8.46 3.68 -15.78
N ASN A 192 -7.78 4.10 -14.71
CA ASN A 192 -8.32 5.07 -13.76
C ASN A 192 -7.33 6.21 -13.53
N PHE A 193 -7.82 7.44 -13.65
CA PHE A 193 -7.04 8.67 -13.42
C PHE A 193 -7.71 9.60 -12.42
N TRP A 194 -8.74 9.12 -11.72
CA TRP A 194 -9.55 9.90 -10.81
C TRP A 194 -9.75 9.21 -9.47
N ARG A 195 -9.70 9.97 -8.41
CA ARG A 195 -10.05 9.56 -7.05
C ARG A 195 -11.12 10.47 -6.45
N ALA A 196 -11.76 10.03 -5.38
CA ALA A 196 -12.67 10.87 -4.62
C ALA A 196 -11.93 12.14 -4.14
N SER A 197 -12.59 13.29 -4.31
CA SER A 197 -12.01 14.56 -3.93
C SER A 197 -12.14 14.79 -2.43
N THR A 198 -11.03 15.17 -1.79
CA THR A 198 -11.02 15.64 -0.40
C THR A 198 -11.57 17.08 -0.32
N ASP A 199 -11.83 17.57 0.90
CA ASP A 199 -12.24 18.96 1.10
C ASP A 199 -11.15 19.95 0.68
N ASN A 200 -9.88 19.60 0.88
CA ASN A 200 -8.75 20.40 0.40
C ASN A 200 -8.71 20.46 -1.14
N ASP A 201 -8.98 19.34 -1.81
CA ASP A 201 -9.07 19.31 -3.28
C ASP A 201 -10.18 20.23 -3.78
N ARG A 202 -11.35 20.22 -3.12
CA ARG A 202 -12.46 21.10 -3.45
C ARG A 202 -12.12 22.56 -3.18
N GLY A 203 -11.50 22.83 -2.03
CA GLY A 203 -11.07 24.17 -1.65
C GLY A 203 -10.07 24.82 -2.60
N CYS A 204 -9.16 24.03 -3.18
CA CYS A 204 -8.19 24.52 -4.18
C CYS A 204 -8.68 24.44 -5.64
N GLY A 205 -9.93 24.00 -5.88
CA GLY A 205 -10.52 23.94 -7.21
C GLY A 205 -10.11 22.73 -8.07
N MET A 206 -9.43 21.74 -7.48
CA MET A 206 -8.93 20.54 -8.17
C MET A 206 -10.01 19.85 -9.04
N PRO A 207 -11.27 19.64 -8.57
CA PRO A 207 -12.27 18.95 -9.37
C PRO A 207 -12.59 19.65 -10.70
N ALA A 208 -12.51 20.97 -10.75
CA ALA A 208 -12.71 21.73 -11.98
C ALA A 208 -11.46 21.72 -12.87
N GLU A 209 -10.28 21.93 -12.29
CA GLU A 209 -9.01 21.97 -13.01
C GLU A 209 -8.68 20.63 -13.68
N TYR A 210 -8.93 19.52 -12.98
CA TYR A 210 -8.61 18.17 -13.46
C TYR A 210 -9.81 17.37 -13.96
N ALA A 211 -10.96 18.00 -14.16
CA ALA A 211 -12.19 17.36 -14.67
C ALA A 211 -11.97 16.43 -15.90
N PRO A 212 -11.09 16.75 -16.87
CA PRO A 212 -10.83 15.85 -18.01
C PRO A 212 -10.36 14.46 -17.60
N PHE A 213 -9.69 14.30 -16.45
CA PHE A 213 -9.22 13.01 -15.96
C PHE A 213 -10.32 12.15 -15.34
N ALA A 214 -11.44 12.74 -14.92
CA ALA A 214 -12.55 12.00 -14.31
C ALA A 214 -13.14 10.92 -15.24
N THR A 215 -13.07 11.12 -16.53
CA THR A 215 -13.58 10.20 -17.53
C THR A 215 -12.50 9.71 -18.52
N ALA A 216 -11.25 10.13 -18.34
CA ALA A 216 -10.16 9.82 -19.29
C ALA A 216 -9.97 8.31 -19.47
N GLY A 217 -10.09 7.51 -18.41
CA GLY A 217 -9.98 6.06 -18.49
C GLY A 217 -11.12 5.42 -19.29
N MET A 218 -12.35 5.91 -19.09
CA MET A 218 -13.54 5.42 -19.81
C MET A 218 -13.44 5.66 -21.32
N PHE A 219 -12.87 6.79 -21.71
CA PHE A 219 -12.74 7.19 -23.13
C PHE A 219 -11.33 6.96 -23.70
N ALA A 220 -10.47 6.26 -22.97
CA ALA A 220 -9.16 5.85 -23.46
C ALA A 220 -9.32 4.92 -24.67
N ARG A 221 -8.64 5.25 -25.77
CA ARG A 221 -8.66 4.45 -26.99
C ARG A 221 -7.47 3.52 -27.02
N CYS A 222 -7.69 2.21 -27.06
CA CYS A 222 -6.63 1.24 -27.33
C CYS A 222 -6.15 1.41 -28.78
N LEU A 223 -4.86 1.68 -28.94
CA LEU A 223 -4.21 1.84 -30.24
C LEU A 223 -3.77 0.51 -30.84
N GLY A 224 -3.62 -0.50 -29.97
CA GLY A 224 -3.25 -1.85 -30.32
C GLY A 224 -2.72 -2.62 -29.10
N ALA A 225 -2.70 -3.93 -29.24
CA ALA A 225 -2.10 -4.83 -28.26
C ALA A 225 -1.22 -5.86 -28.96
N LYS A 226 -0.12 -6.24 -28.31
CA LYS A 226 0.83 -7.27 -28.74
C LYS A 226 1.06 -8.23 -27.59
N ALA A 227 1.39 -9.46 -27.94
CA ALA A 227 1.74 -10.45 -26.93
C ALA A 227 3.01 -11.20 -27.32
N ALA A 228 3.76 -11.60 -26.31
CA ALA A 228 4.98 -12.37 -26.46
C ALA A 228 5.25 -13.24 -25.24
N LEU A 229 6.02 -14.30 -25.43
CA LEU A 229 6.65 -15.04 -24.35
C LEU A 229 8.03 -14.44 -24.10
N GLU A 230 8.21 -13.79 -22.95
CA GLU A 230 9.46 -13.22 -22.52
C GLU A 230 10.06 -14.06 -21.41
N TRP A 231 11.17 -14.72 -21.67
CA TRP A 231 11.80 -15.65 -20.73
C TRP A 231 10.86 -16.74 -20.19
N GLY A 232 9.89 -17.16 -21.03
CA GLY A 232 8.87 -18.13 -20.67
C GLY A 232 7.67 -17.55 -19.89
N ILE A 233 7.62 -16.24 -19.71
CA ILE A 233 6.49 -15.52 -19.07
C ILE A 233 5.63 -14.91 -20.17
N PRO A 234 4.31 -15.19 -20.22
CA PRO A 234 3.41 -14.52 -21.15
C PRO A 234 3.23 -13.05 -20.78
N VAL A 235 3.43 -12.17 -21.73
CA VAL A 235 3.27 -10.74 -21.59
C VAL A 235 2.33 -10.20 -22.65
N ILE A 236 1.32 -9.45 -22.24
CA ILE A 236 0.45 -8.68 -23.11
C ILE A 236 0.78 -7.22 -22.93
N ARG A 237 1.11 -6.49 -24.00
CA ARG A 237 1.34 -5.05 -23.99
C ARG A 237 0.26 -4.35 -24.79
N ALA A 238 -0.43 -3.40 -24.19
CA ALA A 238 -1.45 -2.59 -24.82
C ALA A 238 -1.10 -1.10 -24.73
N ASP A 239 -1.23 -0.39 -25.82
CA ASP A 239 -1.00 1.06 -25.92
C ASP A 239 -2.33 1.79 -25.99
N TYR A 240 -2.48 2.83 -25.17
CA TYR A 240 -3.69 3.64 -25.11
C TYR A 240 -3.39 5.11 -25.40
N GLN A 241 -4.38 5.78 -25.98
CA GLN A 241 -4.40 7.23 -26.11
C GLN A 241 -5.58 7.79 -25.31
N LEU A 242 -5.28 8.72 -24.41
CA LEU A 242 -6.28 9.44 -23.64
C LEU A 242 -6.92 10.56 -24.47
N PRO A 243 -8.11 11.05 -24.10
CA PRO A 243 -8.82 12.11 -24.85
C PRO A 243 -8.01 13.38 -25.06
N GLU A 244 -7.17 13.76 -24.08
CA GLU A 244 -6.31 14.94 -24.18
C GLU A 244 -5.00 14.70 -24.98
N GLY A 245 -4.80 13.50 -25.50
CA GLY A 245 -3.69 13.13 -26.37
C GLY A 245 -2.51 12.44 -25.70
N SER A 246 -2.47 12.33 -24.38
CA SER A 246 -1.44 11.57 -23.68
C SER A 246 -1.52 10.08 -24.00
N ARG A 247 -0.42 9.37 -23.84
CA ARG A 247 -0.32 7.93 -24.07
C ARG A 247 0.04 7.18 -22.81
N VAL A 248 -0.58 6.01 -22.65
CA VAL A 248 -0.30 5.08 -21.56
C VAL A 248 -0.05 3.71 -22.17
N ALA A 249 1.03 3.06 -21.79
CA ALA A 249 1.27 1.66 -22.08
C ALA A 249 0.95 0.82 -20.83
N VAL A 250 0.35 -0.34 -21.03
CA VAL A 250 0.06 -1.29 -19.95
C VAL A 250 0.61 -2.65 -20.34
N GLU A 251 1.36 -3.25 -19.41
CA GLU A 251 1.84 -4.62 -19.54
C GLU A 251 1.12 -5.50 -18.51
N PHE A 252 0.59 -6.63 -18.98
CA PHE A 252 0.01 -7.68 -18.15
C PHE A 252 0.91 -8.91 -18.23
N ARG A 253 1.42 -9.37 -17.07
CA ARG A 253 2.26 -10.57 -16.95
C ARG A 253 1.53 -11.59 -16.09
N ALA A 254 1.28 -12.76 -16.66
CA ALA A 254 0.65 -13.85 -15.92
C ALA A 254 1.72 -14.71 -15.26
N GLY A 255 1.60 -14.89 -13.94
CA GLY A 255 2.45 -15.76 -13.13
C GLY A 255 1.71 -16.98 -12.61
N LEU A 256 2.43 -17.86 -11.94
CA LEU A 256 1.86 -19.01 -11.23
C LEU A 256 1.03 -18.58 -10.02
N SER A 257 0.21 -19.49 -9.51
CA SER A 257 -0.55 -19.32 -8.26
C SER A 257 -1.47 -18.10 -8.22
N GLY A 258 -2.13 -17.81 -9.34
CA GLY A 258 -3.07 -16.69 -9.41
C GLY A 258 -2.44 -15.31 -9.53
N ARG A 259 -1.12 -15.20 -9.76
CA ARG A 259 -0.46 -13.90 -9.86
C ARG A 259 -0.69 -13.23 -11.21
N LEU A 260 -1.17 -12.00 -11.16
CA LEU A 260 -1.21 -11.08 -12.30
C LEU A 260 -0.40 -9.82 -11.94
N GLU A 261 0.71 -9.61 -12.64
CA GLU A 261 1.50 -8.39 -12.51
C GLU A 261 1.10 -7.40 -13.60
N ILE A 262 0.89 -6.15 -13.21
CA ILE A 262 0.48 -5.10 -14.12
C ILE A 262 1.43 -3.92 -13.97
N THR A 263 2.05 -3.54 -15.08
CA THR A 263 2.90 -2.36 -15.15
C THR A 263 2.24 -1.30 -16.03
N MET A 264 2.02 -0.10 -15.47
CA MET A 264 1.52 1.05 -16.20
C MET A 264 2.64 2.05 -16.45
N ILE A 265 2.79 2.49 -17.69
CA ILE A 265 3.83 3.41 -18.10
C ILE A 265 3.18 4.64 -18.76
N TRP A 266 3.42 5.81 -18.15
CA TRP A 266 3.00 7.07 -18.74
C TRP A 266 3.99 7.50 -19.81
N ASN A 267 3.53 7.61 -21.05
CA ASN A 267 4.33 8.02 -22.20
C ASN A 267 3.88 9.40 -22.68
N GLY A 268 4.60 10.43 -22.30
CA GLY A 268 4.28 11.78 -22.74
C GLY A 268 4.77 12.88 -21.79
N LYS A 269 4.21 14.07 -21.96
CA LYS A 269 4.50 15.19 -21.05
C LYS A 269 3.99 14.86 -19.65
N ARG A 270 4.75 15.28 -18.64
CA ARG A 270 4.33 15.16 -17.24
C ARG A 270 3.03 15.95 -17.03
N VAL A 271 1.99 15.27 -16.60
CA VAL A 271 0.70 15.86 -16.24
C VAL A 271 0.44 15.62 -14.74
N LYS A 272 -0.42 16.45 -14.18
CA LYS A 272 -0.89 16.26 -12.80
C LYS A 272 -2.24 15.57 -12.87
N ALA A 273 -2.27 14.25 -13.00
CA ALA A 273 -3.49 13.47 -12.83
C ALA A 273 -3.75 13.26 -11.33
N PRO A 274 -5.01 13.30 -10.85
CA PRO A 274 -5.35 13.02 -9.45
C PRO A 274 -5.01 11.59 -9.02
N GLU A 275 -5.03 10.64 -9.95
CA GLU A 275 -4.73 9.23 -9.75
C GLU A 275 -4.04 8.67 -11.00
N PHE A 276 -3.29 7.58 -10.83
CA PHE A 276 -2.71 6.82 -11.94
C PHE A 276 -2.78 5.32 -11.62
N GLY A 277 -3.80 4.65 -12.10
CA GLY A 277 -4.05 3.26 -11.77
C GLY A 277 -5.06 2.58 -12.71
N MET A 278 -5.54 1.44 -12.26
CA MET A 278 -6.56 0.65 -12.93
C MET A 278 -7.68 0.29 -11.96
N MET A 279 -8.87 0.12 -12.51
CA MET A 279 -10.06 -0.29 -11.76
C MET A 279 -10.47 -1.69 -12.18
N PHE A 280 -10.63 -2.55 -11.19
CA PHE A 280 -11.14 -3.91 -11.31
C PHE A 280 -12.49 -3.99 -10.60
N LEU A 281 -13.50 -4.48 -11.29
CA LEU A 281 -14.73 -4.90 -10.64
C LEU A 281 -14.73 -6.42 -10.55
N LEU A 282 -14.69 -6.93 -9.33
CA LEU A 282 -14.59 -8.36 -9.07
C LEU A 282 -15.98 -9.00 -8.86
N GLU A 283 -16.10 -10.28 -9.19
CA GLU A 283 -17.33 -11.06 -9.00
C GLU A 283 -17.66 -11.34 -7.52
N SER A 284 -16.68 -11.22 -6.63
CA SER A 284 -16.88 -11.55 -5.22
C SER A 284 -17.08 -10.28 -4.39
N TRP A 285 -18.19 -10.22 -3.70
CA TRP A 285 -18.59 -9.17 -2.78
C TRP A 285 -18.57 -9.62 -1.31
N GLN A 286 -17.99 -10.75 -1.01
CA GLN A 286 -17.70 -11.26 0.34
C GLN A 286 -16.26 -11.73 0.40
N ALA A 287 -15.34 -10.93 -0.12
CA ALA A 287 -13.92 -11.24 -0.07
C ALA A 287 -13.25 -10.35 0.96
N ASP A 288 -12.50 -10.97 1.84
CA ASP A 288 -11.48 -10.24 2.61
C ASP A 288 -10.35 -9.88 1.65
N VAL A 289 -9.87 -8.65 1.75
CA VAL A 289 -8.71 -8.18 1.01
C VAL A 289 -7.54 -8.10 1.97
N ASP A 290 -6.53 -8.91 1.72
CA ASP A 290 -5.23 -8.80 2.37
C ASP A 290 -4.26 -8.06 1.46
N TYR A 291 -3.50 -7.14 2.02
CA TYR A 291 -2.41 -6.48 1.30
C TYR A 291 -1.14 -6.46 2.13
N LEU A 292 -0.01 -6.44 1.44
CA LEU A 292 1.30 -6.26 2.03
C LEU A 292 1.83 -4.89 1.57
N GLY A 293 2.06 -4.00 2.51
CA GLY A 293 2.44 -2.61 2.20
C GLY A 293 2.42 -1.71 3.42
N ASP A 294 2.45 -0.39 3.18
CA ASP A 294 2.37 0.62 4.23
C ASP A 294 0.95 0.69 4.82
N GLY A 295 0.84 0.63 6.13
CA GLY A 295 -0.42 0.70 6.86
C GLY A 295 -0.21 0.92 8.37
N PRO A 296 -1.22 0.56 9.21
CA PRO A 296 -2.59 0.12 8.89
C PRO A 296 -3.51 1.26 8.40
N ALA A 297 -3.18 2.52 8.74
CA ALA A 297 -3.99 3.68 8.37
C ALA A 297 -3.59 4.21 6.98
N GLU A 298 -4.51 4.98 6.38
CA GLU A 298 -4.26 5.67 5.11
C GLU A 298 -2.98 6.51 5.17
N THR A 299 -2.13 6.37 4.16
CA THR A 299 -0.89 7.13 3.98
C THR A 299 -0.93 8.03 2.75
N ALA A 300 -0.14 9.10 2.76
CA ALA A 300 0.04 10.00 1.63
C ALA A 300 1.53 10.34 1.49
N ALA A 301 1.93 10.90 0.35
CA ALA A 301 3.33 11.22 0.08
C ALA A 301 3.98 12.15 1.11
N ASP A 302 3.18 13.00 1.74
CA ASP A 302 3.55 13.96 2.78
C ASP A 302 3.23 13.49 4.21
N ARG A 303 2.69 12.27 4.37
CA ARG A 303 2.26 11.71 5.65
C ARG A 303 2.41 10.20 5.65
N ARG A 304 3.64 9.72 5.81
CA ARG A 304 3.97 8.30 5.79
C ARG A 304 5.07 7.88 6.76
N ALA A 305 5.61 8.81 7.55
CA ALA A 305 6.67 8.49 8.49
C ALA A 305 6.21 7.55 9.61
N GLY A 306 4.91 7.62 9.98
CA GLY A 306 4.29 6.73 10.94
C GLY A 306 3.76 5.43 10.35
N ALA A 307 3.82 5.25 9.03
CA ALA A 307 3.39 4.01 8.39
C ALA A 307 4.33 2.86 8.73
N ARG A 308 3.76 1.65 8.78
CA ARG A 308 4.50 0.41 8.94
C ARG A 308 4.31 -0.46 7.73
N PHE A 309 5.39 -1.04 7.25
CA PHE A 309 5.31 -2.08 6.25
C PHE A 309 4.87 -3.39 6.93
N GLY A 310 3.76 -3.94 6.50
CA GLY A 310 3.19 -5.13 7.10
C GLY A 310 2.05 -5.72 6.27
N ARG A 311 1.48 -6.80 6.77
CA ARG A 311 0.29 -7.43 6.21
C ARG A 311 -0.95 -6.91 6.93
N PHE A 312 -1.87 -6.36 6.17
CA PHE A 312 -3.12 -5.80 6.66
C PHE A 312 -4.28 -6.33 5.83
N GLY A 313 -5.47 -6.34 6.44
CA GLY A 313 -6.67 -6.81 5.76
C GLY A 313 -7.87 -5.94 6.07
N PHE A 314 -8.82 -5.94 5.16
CA PHE A 314 -10.15 -5.35 5.37
C PHE A 314 -11.20 -6.19 4.68
N ALA A 315 -12.40 -6.24 5.28
CA ALA A 315 -13.56 -6.84 4.65
C ALA A 315 -14.13 -5.89 3.59
N VAL A 316 -14.53 -6.46 2.46
CA VAL A 316 -15.29 -5.72 1.44
C VAL A 316 -16.76 -5.91 1.75
N GLU A 317 -17.45 -4.85 2.15
CA GLU A 317 -18.89 -4.79 2.42
C GLU A 317 -19.72 -4.60 1.13
#